data_128f5db912ab121b8a82e1f77abddf64
#
_entry.id   128f5db912ab121b8a82e1f77abddf64
#
_cell.length_a   1.000
_cell.length_b   1.000
_cell.length_c   1.000
_cell.angle_alpha   90.00
_cell.angle_beta   90.00
_cell.angle_gamma   90.00
#
_symmetry.space_group_name_H-M   'P 1'
#
loop_
_entity.id
_entity.type
_entity.pdbx_description
1 polymer ?
#
loop_
_entity_poly.entity_id
_entity_poly.type
_entity_poly.pdbx_seq_one_letter_code
_entity_poly.pdbx_strand_id
1 'polypeptide(L)'
;KINDDIWVTGNLGNSFAGLMFKKNIIKANYTIKKFFIKKYLYPDPCMIGDKLRFIASSAIDISDGFYGDLDKLLLRKNLGANIDVGSIPILPKLKNLIRLHKIKINKLLSSGDDYEILFTSNPKKRNFINALSKKIKIKITKVGTIINKKGIYTDGKILNLNKRSFQYHF
;
A
#
# COMPACT_ATOMS: atom_id res chain seq x y z
N LYS A 1 -4.81 5.63 -16.38
CA LYS A 1 -5.84 5.49 -17.44
C LYS A 1 -6.91 4.54 -16.94
N ILE A 2 -8.15 4.66 -17.48
CA ILE A 2 -9.24 3.72 -17.17
C ILE A 2 -8.79 2.31 -17.58
N ASN A 3 -9.15 1.30 -16.79
CA ASN A 3 -8.76 -0.10 -16.94
C ASN A 3 -7.27 -0.40 -16.71
N ASP A 4 -6.45 0.57 -16.33
CA ASP A 4 -5.11 0.26 -15.85
C ASP A 4 -5.18 -0.55 -14.56
N ASP A 5 -4.33 -1.55 -14.44
CA ASP A 5 -4.13 -2.28 -13.17
C ASP A 5 -3.42 -1.37 -12.15
N ILE A 6 -3.77 -1.53 -10.89
CA ILE A 6 -3.11 -0.88 -9.75
C ILE A 6 -2.19 -1.88 -9.09
N TRP A 7 -0.93 -1.48 -8.88
CA TRP A 7 0.13 -2.31 -8.35
C TRP A 7 0.81 -1.64 -7.16
N VAL A 8 1.27 -2.46 -6.22
CA VAL A 8 2.13 -2.01 -5.11
C VAL A 8 3.37 -2.89 -5.00
N THR A 9 4.50 -2.29 -4.59
CA THR A 9 5.72 -3.00 -4.26
C THR A 9 5.71 -3.49 -2.81
N GLY A 10 6.57 -4.43 -2.48
CA GLY A 10 6.85 -4.89 -1.12
C GLY A 10 5.64 -5.35 -0.31
N ASN A 11 5.55 -4.91 0.94
CA ASN A 11 4.47 -5.24 1.86
C ASN A 11 4.06 -4.01 2.68
N LEU A 12 2.75 -3.78 2.80
CA LEU A 12 2.19 -2.62 3.47
C LEU A 12 1.91 -2.86 4.97
N GLY A 13 1.90 -1.77 5.74
CA GLY A 13 1.54 -1.72 7.14
C GLY A 13 2.67 -2.08 8.11
N ASN A 14 3.89 -2.27 7.62
CA ASN A 14 5.02 -2.62 8.48
C ASN A 14 5.38 -1.47 9.44
N SER A 15 5.41 -0.24 8.95
CA SER A 15 5.62 0.97 9.75
C SER A 15 4.51 1.19 10.75
N PHE A 16 3.25 1.02 10.35
CA PHE A 16 2.11 1.08 11.25
C PHE A 16 2.27 0.13 12.45
N ALA A 17 2.64 -1.14 12.20
CA ALA A 17 2.89 -2.11 13.29
C ALA A 17 4.01 -1.63 14.22
N GLY A 18 5.10 -1.11 13.66
CA GLY A 18 6.21 -0.53 14.43
C GLY A 18 5.77 0.60 15.34
N LEU A 19 4.96 1.54 14.84
CA LEU A 19 4.35 2.63 15.61
C LEU A 19 3.45 2.09 16.73
N MET A 20 2.61 1.07 16.45
CA MET A 20 1.75 0.45 17.47
C MET A 20 2.56 -0.21 18.58
N PHE A 21 3.70 -0.85 18.28
CA PHE A 21 4.63 -1.37 19.28
C PHE A 21 5.31 -0.25 20.09
N LYS A 22 5.71 0.85 19.46
CA LYS A 22 6.29 2.01 20.16
C LYS A 22 5.30 2.64 21.13
N LYS A 23 4.03 2.68 20.76
CA LYS A 23 2.93 3.19 21.60
C LYS A 23 2.40 2.14 22.61
N ASN A 24 3.00 0.93 22.69
CA ASN A 24 2.58 -0.18 23.53
C ASN A 24 1.09 -0.60 23.35
N ILE A 25 0.53 -0.36 22.15
CA ILE A 25 -0.86 -0.70 21.81
C ILE A 25 -1.01 -2.19 21.48
N ILE A 26 0.04 -2.79 20.87
CA ILE A 26 0.07 -4.22 20.54
C ILE A 26 1.24 -4.90 21.23
N LYS A 27 1.09 -6.22 21.46
CA LYS A 27 2.11 -7.06 22.11
C LYS A 27 2.49 -8.23 21.21
N ALA A 28 3.76 -8.61 21.22
CA ALA A 28 4.29 -9.81 20.61
C ALA A 28 5.63 -10.16 21.28
N ASN A 29 6.24 -11.29 20.88
CA ASN A 29 7.59 -11.63 21.32
C ASN A 29 8.61 -10.58 20.88
N TYR A 30 9.78 -10.58 21.51
CA TYR A 30 10.86 -9.61 21.28
C TYR A 30 11.27 -9.53 19.80
N THR A 31 11.42 -10.67 19.13
CA THR A 31 11.87 -10.73 17.72
C THR A 31 10.90 -10.03 16.78
N ILE A 32 9.60 -10.29 16.92
CA ILE A 32 8.54 -9.65 16.13
C ILE A 32 8.49 -8.14 16.43
N LYS A 33 8.51 -7.77 17.71
CA LYS A 33 8.52 -6.35 18.13
C LYS A 33 9.71 -5.61 17.54
N LYS A 34 10.92 -6.14 17.70
CA LYS A 34 12.16 -5.55 17.17
C LYS A 34 12.12 -5.37 15.66
N PHE A 35 11.62 -6.37 14.93
CA PHE A 35 11.49 -6.30 13.46
C PHE A 35 10.63 -5.12 13.01
N PHE A 36 9.42 -4.97 13.55
CA PHE A 36 8.51 -3.91 13.13
C PHE A 36 8.96 -2.53 13.62
N ILE A 37 9.51 -2.42 14.83
CA ILE A 37 10.08 -1.16 15.33
C ILE A 37 11.23 -0.71 14.41
N LYS A 38 12.10 -1.64 13.95
CA LYS A 38 13.15 -1.32 12.97
C LYS A 38 12.57 -0.76 11.67
N LYS A 39 11.49 -1.38 11.13
CA LYS A 39 10.83 -0.91 9.90
C LYS A 39 10.22 0.48 10.04
N TYR A 40 9.73 0.84 11.22
CA TYR A 40 9.20 2.17 11.52
C TYR A 40 10.30 3.23 11.69
N LEU A 41 11.37 2.92 12.44
CA LEU A 41 12.42 3.89 12.74
C LEU A 41 13.43 4.06 11.59
N TYR A 42 13.62 3.02 10.80
CA TYR A 42 14.58 2.98 9.69
C TYR A 42 13.87 2.39 8.48
N PRO A 43 13.00 3.16 7.83
CA PRO A 43 12.34 2.72 6.60
C PRO A 43 13.39 2.47 5.51
N ASP A 44 13.07 1.52 4.64
CA ASP A 44 13.91 1.12 3.51
C ASP A 44 13.14 1.44 2.22
N PRO A 45 13.31 2.65 1.64
CA PRO A 45 12.52 3.08 0.49
C PRO A 45 12.73 2.20 -0.73
N CYS A 46 11.65 1.89 -1.44
CA CYS A 46 11.70 1.09 -2.64
C CYS A 46 12.25 1.89 -3.84
N MET A 47 13.50 1.65 -4.22
CA MET A 47 14.23 2.39 -5.27
C MET A 47 14.12 1.74 -6.65
N ILE A 48 12.88 1.57 -7.18
CA ILE A 48 12.67 0.99 -8.51
C ILE A 48 12.09 1.97 -9.56
N GLY A 49 12.06 3.26 -9.23
CA GLY A 49 11.41 4.27 -10.07
C GLY A 49 11.93 4.31 -11.51
N ASP A 50 13.23 4.18 -11.72
CA ASP A 50 13.88 4.10 -13.03
C ASP A 50 13.37 2.92 -13.87
N LYS A 51 13.12 1.76 -13.23
CA LYS A 51 12.61 0.54 -13.88
C LYS A 51 11.14 0.65 -14.26
N LEU A 52 10.39 1.56 -13.62
CA LEU A 52 8.98 1.79 -13.90
C LEU A 52 8.74 2.79 -15.05
N ARG A 53 9.76 3.52 -15.50
CA ARG A 53 9.66 4.61 -16.47
C ARG A 53 8.86 4.26 -17.74
N PHE A 54 9.02 3.06 -18.27
CA PHE A 54 8.31 2.60 -19.48
C PHE A 54 7.18 1.62 -19.21
N ILE A 55 6.88 1.36 -17.94
CA ILE A 55 5.90 0.38 -17.49
C ILE A 55 4.69 1.09 -16.92
N ALA A 56 4.92 2.02 -16.00
CA ALA A 56 3.87 2.72 -15.28
C ALA A 56 3.23 3.82 -16.13
N SER A 57 1.90 3.96 -16.02
CA SER A 57 1.13 5.12 -16.50
C SER A 57 1.19 6.28 -15.51
N SER A 58 1.30 5.97 -14.22
CA SER A 58 1.53 6.90 -13.10
C SER A 58 2.12 6.13 -11.92
N ALA A 59 2.88 6.82 -11.08
CA ALA A 59 3.47 6.25 -9.87
C ALA A 59 3.57 7.32 -8.78
N ILE A 60 3.50 6.87 -7.52
CA ILE A 60 3.70 7.67 -6.30
C ILE A 60 4.28 6.76 -5.22
N ASP A 61 5.06 7.30 -4.29
CA ASP A 61 5.45 6.59 -3.07
C ASP A 61 4.29 6.53 -2.07
N ILE A 62 4.31 5.51 -1.21
CA ILE A 62 3.34 5.35 -0.13
C ILE A 62 3.95 5.93 1.14
N SER A 63 3.79 7.24 1.32
CA SER A 63 4.27 8.00 2.47
C SER A 63 3.14 8.42 3.42
N ASP A 64 1.96 8.77 2.91
CA ASP A 64 0.80 9.16 3.70
C ASP A 64 -0.20 8.01 3.93
N GLY A 65 0.12 6.84 3.37
CA GLY A 65 -0.68 5.62 3.43
C GLY A 65 -1.37 5.28 2.11
N PHE A 66 -1.61 3.99 1.91
CA PHE A 66 -2.09 3.45 0.64
C PHE A 66 -3.32 4.19 0.10
N TYR A 67 -4.34 4.42 0.92
CA TYR A 67 -5.56 5.09 0.48
C TYR A 67 -5.34 6.58 0.21
N GLY A 68 -4.52 7.25 1.02
CA GLY A 68 -4.22 8.67 0.84
C GLY A 68 -3.47 8.93 -0.45
N ASP A 69 -2.42 8.17 -0.71
CA ASP A 69 -1.59 8.33 -1.90
C ASP A 69 -2.31 7.83 -3.17
N LEU A 70 -3.16 6.79 -3.05
CA LEU A 70 -4.05 6.40 -4.15
C LEU A 70 -5.03 7.53 -4.51
N ASP A 71 -5.64 8.19 -3.52
CA ASP A 71 -6.55 9.32 -3.77
C ASP A 71 -5.84 10.46 -4.49
N LYS A 72 -4.62 10.84 -4.07
CA LYS A 72 -3.78 11.85 -4.75
C LYS A 72 -3.50 11.48 -6.22
N LEU A 73 -3.22 10.21 -6.48
CA LEU A 73 -2.96 9.70 -7.83
C LEU A 73 -4.21 9.78 -8.72
N LEU A 74 -5.41 9.59 -8.14
CA LEU A 74 -6.70 9.61 -8.84
C LEU A 74 -7.23 11.03 -9.09
N LEU A 75 -7.03 11.95 -8.13
CA LEU A 75 -7.63 13.30 -8.14
C LEU A 75 -7.33 14.08 -9.43
N ARG A 76 -6.12 14.00 -9.95
CA ARG A 76 -5.70 14.76 -11.15
C ARG A 76 -6.53 14.43 -12.40
N LYS A 77 -7.23 13.31 -12.44
CA LYS A 77 -8.00 12.86 -13.64
C LYS A 77 -9.46 12.56 -13.36
N ASN A 78 -9.94 12.87 -12.17
CA ASN A 78 -11.32 12.61 -11.74
C ASN A 78 -11.74 11.13 -11.93
N LEU A 79 -10.79 10.21 -11.73
CA LEU A 79 -10.96 8.77 -11.84
C LEU A 79 -11.22 8.16 -10.46
N GLY A 80 -11.55 6.87 -10.44
CA GLY A 80 -11.62 6.08 -9.22
C GLY A 80 -10.86 4.77 -9.34
N ALA A 81 -10.89 4.02 -8.25
CA ALA A 81 -10.24 2.73 -8.14
C ALA A 81 -11.18 1.70 -7.54
N ASN A 82 -11.14 0.48 -8.09
CA ASN A 82 -11.71 -0.70 -7.44
C ASN A 82 -10.56 -1.53 -6.87
N ILE A 83 -10.52 -1.67 -5.53
CA ILE A 83 -9.44 -2.31 -4.78
C ILE A 83 -9.91 -3.66 -4.25
N ASP A 84 -9.12 -4.69 -4.52
CA ASP A 84 -9.20 -5.98 -3.85
C ASP A 84 -8.34 -5.95 -2.58
N VAL A 85 -8.97 -5.71 -1.44
CA VAL A 85 -8.29 -5.62 -0.13
C VAL A 85 -7.61 -6.96 0.23
N GLY A 86 -8.16 -8.09 -0.22
CA GLY A 86 -7.59 -9.42 -0.01
C GLY A 86 -6.23 -9.61 -0.68
N SER A 87 -6.02 -8.96 -1.83
CA SER A 87 -4.77 -8.99 -2.60
C SER A 87 -3.67 -8.09 -2.05
N ILE A 88 -3.98 -7.16 -1.15
CA ILE A 88 -2.97 -6.24 -0.61
C ILE A 88 -1.87 -7.03 0.12
N PRO A 89 -0.60 -6.82 -0.25
CA PRO A 89 0.50 -7.58 0.32
C PRO A 89 0.80 -7.14 1.76
N ILE A 90 0.45 -8.00 2.71
CA ILE A 90 0.73 -7.85 4.14
C ILE A 90 1.52 -9.06 4.61
N LEU A 91 2.58 -8.83 5.38
CA LEU A 91 3.39 -9.92 5.92
C LEU A 91 2.56 -10.89 6.78
N PRO A 92 2.77 -12.22 6.69
CA PRO A 92 2.01 -13.21 7.49
C PRO A 92 2.04 -12.91 8.98
N LYS A 93 3.21 -12.53 9.53
CA LYS A 93 3.34 -12.13 10.94
C LYS A 93 2.51 -10.89 11.30
N LEU A 94 2.32 -9.95 10.37
CA LEU A 94 1.45 -8.80 10.58
C LEU A 94 -0.03 -9.20 10.47
N LYS A 95 -0.41 -10.07 9.53
CA LYS A 95 -1.78 -10.62 9.46
C LYS A 95 -2.20 -11.30 10.78
N ASN A 96 -1.28 -12.04 11.41
CA ASN A 96 -1.53 -12.66 12.72
C ASN A 96 -1.75 -11.61 13.82
N LEU A 97 -0.95 -10.52 13.85
CA LEU A 97 -1.13 -9.43 14.80
C LEU A 97 -2.44 -8.68 14.59
N ILE A 98 -2.82 -8.42 13.33
CA ILE A 98 -4.09 -7.81 12.96
C ILE A 98 -5.27 -8.60 13.53
N ARG A 99 -5.25 -9.93 13.34
CA ARG A 99 -6.28 -10.83 13.87
C ARG A 99 -6.30 -10.86 15.39
N LEU A 100 -5.13 -11.03 16.04
CA LEU A 100 -5.00 -11.13 17.49
C LEU A 100 -5.47 -9.86 18.20
N HIS A 101 -5.09 -8.70 17.68
CA HIS A 101 -5.41 -7.40 18.30
C HIS A 101 -6.65 -6.72 17.68
N LYS A 102 -7.43 -7.44 16.84
CA LYS A 102 -8.66 -6.94 16.19
C LYS A 102 -8.46 -5.59 15.48
N ILE A 103 -7.32 -5.41 14.81
CA ILE A 103 -6.98 -4.18 14.10
C ILE A 103 -7.81 -4.08 12.82
N LYS A 104 -8.48 -2.95 12.60
CA LYS A 104 -9.20 -2.71 11.34
C LYS A 104 -8.19 -2.50 10.21
N ILE A 105 -8.32 -3.26 9.13
CA ILE A 105 -7.43 -3.20 7.96
C ILE A 105 -7.35 -1.79 7.36
N ASN A 106 -8.48 -1.07 7.31
CA ASN A 106 -8.52 0.29 6.79
C ASN A 106 -7.65 1.25 7.61
N LYS A 107 -7.53 1.06 8.94
CA LYS A 107 -6.65 1.87 9.78
C LYS A 107 -5.17 1.65 9.40
N LEU A 108 -4.78 0.41 9.13
CA LEU A 108 -3.45 0.07 8.68
C LEU A 108 -3.16 0.70 7.30
N LEU A 109 -4.09 0.56 6.33
CA LEU A 109 -3.91 1.06 4.97
C LEU A 109 -4.02 2.59 4.84
N SER A 110 -4.56 3.27 5.87
CA SER A 110 -4.55 4.74 5.97
C SER A 110 -3.34 5.28 6.75
N SER A 111 -2.43 4.42 7.20
CA SER A 111 -1.23 4.83 7.91
C SER A 111 -0.04 4.85 6.94
N GLY A 112 0.80 5.85 7.07
CA GLY A 112 1.92 6.09 6.16
C GLY A 112 3.22 5.39 6.55
N ASP A 113 4.32 5.93 6.04
CA ASP A 113 5.71 5.56 6.30
C ASP A 113 6.14 4.16 5.81
N ASP A 114 5.39 3.55 4.87
CA ASP A 114 5.82 2.27 4.28
C ASP A 114 6.89 2.45 3.19
N TYR A 115 6.92 3.61 2.49
CA TYR A 115 7.85 3.97 1.43
C TYR A 115 7.97 2.94 0.31
N GLU A 116 6.89 2.21 0.07
CA GLU A 116 6.71 1.36 -1.10
C GLU A 116 6.19 2.19 -2.28
N ILE A 117 6.17 1.64 -3.49
CA ILE A 117 5.66 2.35 -4.66
C ILE A 117 4.29 1.83 -5.03
N LEU A 118 3.33 2.75 -5.16
CA LEU A 118 2.02 2.55 -5.77
C LEU A 118 2.08 3.05 -7.21
N PHE A 119 1.71 2.21 -8.18
CA PHE A 119 1.69 2.61 -9.57
C PHE A 119 0.55 1.99 -10.36
N THR A 120 0.21 2.60 -11.49
CA THR A 120 -0.76 2.06 -12.44
C THR A 120 -0.08 1.64 -13.73
N SER A 121 -0.60 0.62 -14.40
CA SER A 121 -0.04 0.11 -15.64
C SER A 121 -1.08 -0.57 -16.51
N ASN A 122 -0.89 -0.48 -17.82
CA ASN A 122 -1.75 -1.18 -18.79
C ASN A 122 -1.73 -2.70 -18.53
N PRO A 123 -2.90 -3.38 -18.52
CA PRO A 123 -2.99 -4.83 -18.31
C PRO A 123 -2.10 -5.68 -19.23
N LYS A 124 -1.81 -5.21 -20.45
CA LYS A 124 -0.89 -5.89 -21.39
C LYS A 124 0.53 -6.05 -20.84
N LYS A 125 0.91 -5.27 -19.82
CA LYS A 125 2.26 -5.30 -19.20
C LYS A 125 2.37 -6.24 -18.01
N ARG A 126 1.30 -6.99 -17.64
CA ARG A 126 1.30 -7.90 -16.47
C ARG A 126 2.47 -8.88 -16.48
N ASN A 127 2.69 -9.56 -17.60
CA ASN A 127 3.78 -10.54 -17.72
C ASN A 127 5.15 -9.90 -17.52
N PHE A 128 5.35 -8.69 -18.08
CA PHE A 128 6.58 -7.95 -17.90
C PHE A 128 6.80 -7.52 -16.43
N ILE A 129 5.75 -7.02 -15.76
CA ILE A 129 5.81 -6.63 -14.35
C ILE A 129 6.15 -7.85 -13.46
N ASN A 130 5.53 -8.99 -13.72
CA ASN A 130 5.81 -10.23 -13.01
C ASN A 130 7.25 -10.72 -13.22
N ALA A 131 7.77 -10.63 -14.45
CA ALA A 131 9.15 -10.96 -14.77
C ALA A 131 10.13 -9.99 -14.09
N LEU A 132 9.83 -8.69 -14.11
CA LEU A 132 10.61 -7.66 -13.41
C LEU A 132 10.66 -7.95 -11.91
N SER A 133 9.51 -8.20 -11.27
CA SER A 133 9.41 -8.54 -9.85
C SER A 133 10.35 -9.69 -9.46
N LYS A 134 10.36 -10.77 -10.26
CA LYS A 134 11.26 -11.92 -10.06
C LYS A 134 12.72 -11.53 -10.23
N LYS A 135 13.06 -10.77 -11.29
CA LYS A 135 14.44 -10.35 -11.62
C LYS A 135 15.05 -9.49 -10.52
N ILE A 136 14.29 -8.52 -9.99
CA ILE A 136 14.79 -7.60 -8.95
C ILE A 136 14.57 -8.11 -7.53
N LYS A 137 13.94 -9.28 -7.36
CA LYS A 137 13.60 -9.89 -6.06
C LYS A 137 12.77 -8.98 -5.12
N ILE A 138 12.01 -8.05 -5.70
CA ILE A 138 11.05 -7.21 -4.99
C ILE A 138 9.65 -7.68 -5.37
N LYS A 139 8.84 -7.99 -4.37
CA LYS A 139 7.45 -8.38 -4.61
C LYS A 139 6.68 -7.19 -5.21
N ILE A 140 6.01 -7.41 -6.34
CA ILE A 140 5.09 -6.44 -6.96
C ILE A 140 3.74 -7.13 -7.08
N THR A 141 2.71 -6.55 -6.48
CA THR A 141 1.39 -7.18 -6.36
C THR A 141 0.33 -6.29 -7.01
N LYS A 142 -0.50 -6.87 -7.88
CA LYS A 142 -1.71 -6.22 -8.36
C LYS A 142 -2.73 -6.19 -7.23
N VAL A 143 -3.30 -5.01 -6.96
CA VAL A 143 -4.25 -4.79 -5.86
C VAL A 143 -5.58 -4.19 -6.30
N GLY A 144 -5.74 -3.89 -7.59
CA GLY A 144 -6.98 -3.30 -8.08
C GLY A 144 -6.91 -2.87 -9.53
N THR A 145 -7.88 -2.02 -9.91
CA THR A 145 -8.04 -1.50 -11.27
C THR A 145 -8.59 -0.07 -11.23
N ILE A 146 -8.15 0.78 -12.14
CA ILE A 146 -8.68 2.15 -12.34
C ILE A 146 -10.04 2.08 -13.04
N ILE A 147 -11.02 2.79 -12.51
CA ILE A 147 -12.38 2.83 -13.01
C ILE A 147 -12.83 4.25 -13.37
N ASN A 148 -13.84 4.35 -14.25
CA ASN A 148 -14.44 5.63 -14.66
C ASN A 148 -15.58 6.07 -13.70
N LYS A 149 -15.32 5.94 -12.39
CA LYS A 149 -16.27 6.35 -11.35
C LYS A 149 -15.48 6.89 -10.17
N LYS A 150 -15.66 8.17 -9.84
CA LYS A 150 -14.90 8.84 -8.79
C LYS A 150 -15.00 8.13 -7.44
N GLY A 151 -13.85 8.00 -6.75
CA GLY A 151 -13.74 7.42 -5.41
C GLY A 151 -13.01 6.09 -5.39
N ILE A 152 -12.74 5.60 -4.18
CA ILE A 152 -12.12 4.30 -3.95
C ILE A 152 -13.21 3.32 -3.54
N TYR A 153 -13.28 2.20 -4.21
CA TYR A 153 -14.29 1.15 -3.97
C TYR A 153 -13.59 -0.13 -3.50
N THR A 154 -14.23 -0.81 -2.56
CA THR A 154 -13.86 -2.15 -2.10
C THR A 154 -15.14 -2.99 -2.03
N ASP A 155 -15.12 -4.20 -2.60
CA ASP A 155 -16.30 -5.09 -2.66
C ASP A 155 -17.57 -4.38 -3.18
N GLY A 156 -17.39 -3.53 -4.20
CA GLY A 156 -18.47 -2.77 -4.82
C GLY A 156 -19.00 -1.58 -4.00
N LYS A 157 -18.50 -1.35 -2.79
CA LYS A 157 -18.90 -0.25 -1.90
C LYS A 157 -17.88 0.86 -1.93
N ILE A 158 -18.37 2.13 -1.93
CA ILE A 158 -17.46 3.27 -1.80
C ILE A 158 -16.84 3.30 -0.41
N LEU A 159 -15.54 3.50 -0.37
CA LEU A 159 -14.81 3.61 0.89
C LEU A 159 -14.90 5.05 1.42
N ASN A 160 -15.73 5.26 2.42
CA ASN A 160 -15.81 6.53 3.15
C ASN A 160 -14.63 6.61 4.14
N LEU A 161 -13.59 7.29 3.74
CA LEU A 161 -12.43 7.56 4.60
C LEU A 161 -12.58 8.96 5.19
N ASN A 162 -13.08 9.05 6.42
CA ASN A 162 -13.14 10.33 7.17
C ASN A 162 -11.73 10.89 7.44
N LYS A 163 -10.67 10.05 7.32
CA LYS A 163 -9.24 10.41 7.33
C LYS A 163 -8.56 9.56 6.26
N ARG A 164 -8.33 10.15 5.09
CA ARG A 164 -7.76 9.46 3.93
C ARG A 164 -6.24 9.31 3.99
N SER A 165 -5.59 10.12 4.84
CA SER A 165 -4.15 10.14 5.05
C SER A 165 -3.83 10.55 6.48
N PHE A 166 -2.60 10.32 6.90
CA PHE A 166 -2.07 10.86 8.15
C PHE A 166 -1.95 12.39 7.99
N GLN A 167 -2.68 13.15 8.81
CA GLN A 167 -2.54 14.60 8.87
C GLN A 167 -1.70 14.96 10.09
N TYR A 168 -0.56 15.61 9.87
CA TYR A 168 0.16 16.30 10.93
C TYR A 168 -0.68 17.53 11.33
N HIS A 169 -1.19 17.54 12.55
CA HIS A 169 -1.65 18.78 13.18
C HIS A 169 -0.42 19.38 13.86
N PHE A 170 0.09 20.45 13.24
CA PHE A 170 1.10 21.32 13.86
C PHE A 170 0.41 22.23 14.87
#